data_88f78417f7c91429b27d4421d99391c4
#
_entry.id   88f78417f7c91429b27d4421d99391c4
#
_cell.length_a   1.000
_cell.length_b   1.000
_cell.length_c   1.000
_cell.angle_alpha   90.00
_cell.angle_beta   90.00
_cell.angle_gamma   90.00
#
_symmetry.space_group_name_H-M   'P 1'
#
loop_
_entity.id
_entity.type
_entity.pdbx_description
1 polymer ?
#
loop_
_entity_poly.entity_id
_entity_poly.type
_entity_poly.pdbx_seq_one_letter_code
_entity_poly.pdbx_strand_id
1 'polypeptide(L)'
;MNRYLLPLGVFAALVMLLAAGLTLNPREVPSPLIGKPAPHFELPLLAAPDKTFSQKDLLGKVWILNVWASWCAACRDEHPVLSDLANSRIVPVYGLNYKDKRDEAIAWLKRYGDPYDASIFDADGRVGIDYGVYGVPETYVIDKQGVIRYKRIGPVTPAILKEKIVPLVAELNRQ
;
A
#
# COMPACT_ATOMS: atom_id res chain seq x y z
N MET A 1 -23.03 -51.88 4.97
CA MET A 1 -22.39 -50.93 5.87
C MET A 1 -21.37 -50.00 5.19
N ASN A 2 -20.74 -50.45 4.12
CA ASN A 2 -19.63 -49.66 3.47
C ASN A 2 -20.05 -48.54 2.52
N ARG A 3 -21.32 -48.46 2.09
CA ARG A 3 -21.74 -47.43 1.11
C ARG A 3 -21.69 -45.97 1.63
N TYR A 4 -21.69 -45.78 2.94
CA TYR A 4 -21.58 -44.45 3.56
C TYR A 4 -20.17 -44.09 4.02
N LEU A 5 -19.28 -45.09 4.13
CA LEU A 5 -17.91 -44.86 4.56
C LEU A 5 -17.09 -44.09 3.52
N LEU A 6 -17.30 -44.38 2.25
CA LEU A 6 -16.60 -43.69 1.15
C LEU A 6 -16.95 -42.18 1.12
N PRO A 7 -18.25 -41.77 1.05
CA PRO A 7 -18.59 -40.36 1.05
C PRO A 7 -18.18 -39.65 2.36
N LEU A 8 -18.25 -40.32 3.50
CA LEU A 8 -17.78 -39.78 4.78
C LEU A 8 -16.25 -39.55 4.77
N GLY A 9 -15.49 -40.48 4.21
CA GLY A 9 -14.03 -40.34 4.07
C GLY A 9 -13.64 -39.19 3.14
N VAL A 10 -14.35 -39.05 1.98
CA VAL A 10 -14.15 -37.92 1.08
C VAL A 10 -14.49 -36.59 1.73
N PHE A 11 -15.60 -36.53 2.48
CA PHE A 11 -15.97 -35.33 3.21
C PHE A 11 -14.93 -34.94 4.26
N ALA A 12 -14.46 -35.89 5.07
CA ALA A 12 -13.41 -35.66 6.06
C ALA A 12 -12.10 -35.17 5.43
N ALA A 13 -11.71 -35.76 4.28
CA ALA A 13 -10.53 -35.31 3.53
C ALA A 13 -10.69 -33.87 3.01
N LEU A 14 -11.84 -33.52 2.47
CA LEU A 14 -12.14 -32.15 2.03
C LEU A 14 -12.11 -31.15 3.18
N VAL A 15 -12.68 -31.48 4.33
CA VAL A 15 -12.65 -30.63 5.53
C VAL A 15 -11.20 -30.40 5.98
N MET A 16 -10.37 -31.44 6.00
CA MET A 16 -8.95 -31.31 6.37
C MET A 16 -8.19 -30.45 5.36
N LEU A 17 -8.43 -30.61 4.06
CA LEU A 17 -7.81 -29.78 3.02
C LEU A 17 -8.22 -28.31 3.14
N LEU A 18 -9.50 -28.04 3.40
CA LEU A 18 -10.01 -26.69 3.62
C LEU A 18 -9.41 -26.06 4.89
N ALA A 19 -9.35 -26.83 5.98
CA ALA A 19 -8.74 -26.37 7.23
C ALA A 19 -7.25 -26.04 7.01
N ALA A 20 -6.50 -26.88 6.32
CA ALA A 20 -5.11 -26.61 5.93
C ALA A 20 -5.01 -25.37 5.03
N GLY A 21 -5.92 -25.22 4.04
CA GLY A 21 -5.97 -24.05 3.17
C GLY A 21 -6.22 -22.73 3.90
N LEU A 22 -7.03 -22.74 4.96
CA LEU A 22 -7.29 -21.56 5.79
C LEU A 22 -6.10 -21.12 6.63
N THR A 23 -5.11 -21.99 6.87
CA THR A 23 -3.87 -21.62 7.57
C THR A 23 -2.85 -20.96 6.64
N LEU A 24 -3.02 -21.08 5.33
CA LEU A 24 -2.18 -20.41 4.34
C LEU A 24 -2.46 -18.92 4.35
N ASN A 25 -1.40 -18.12 4.36
CA ASN A 25 -1.51 -16.66 4.39
C ASN A 25 -1.54 -16.10 2.94
N PRO A 26 -2.70 -15.79 2.36
CA PRO A 26 -2.80 -15.34 0.97
C PRO A 26 -2.21 -13.93 0.74
N ARG A 27 -1.83 -13.23 1.83
CA ARG A 27 -1.28 -11.87 1.78
C ARG A 27 0.22 -11.83 1.44
N GLU A 28 0.88 -12.97 1.32
CA GLU A 28 2.32 -13.07 1.02
C GLU A 28 2.63 -13.34 -0.45
N VAL A 29 1.66 -13.18 -1.37
CA VAL A 29 1.96 -13.28 -2.80
C VAL A 29 2.80 -12.07 -3.21
N PRO A 30 4.08 -12.28 -3.61
CA PRO A 30 4.92 -11.18 -4.06
C PRO A 30 4.26 -10.45 -5.23
N SER A 31 4.18 -9.14 -5.16
CA SER A 31 3.66 -8.34 -6.28
C SER A 31 4.55 -8.55 -7.51
N PRO A 32 3.97 -8.77 -8.69
CA PRO A 32 4.73 -8.90 -9.93
C PRO A 32 5.47 -7.60 -10.32
N LEU A 33 5.20 -6.50 -9.63
CA LEU A 33 5.85 -5.20 -9.84
C LEU A 33 7.13 -5.02 -9.01
N ILE A 34 7.43 -5.90 -8.07
CA ILE A 34 8.69 -5.82 -7.32
C ILE A 34 9.87 -6.04 -8.27
N GLY A 35 10.86 -5.15 -8.22
CA GLY A 35 12.00 -5.12 -9.12
C GLY A 35 11.72 -4.50 -10.49
N LYS A 36 10.52 -3.96 -10.72
CA LYS A 36 10.15 -3.26 -11.95
C LYS A 36 10.00 -1.76 -11.73
N PRO A 37 10.18 -0.95 -12.79
CA PRO A 37 9.88 0.47 -12.73
C PRO A 37 8.44 0.72 -12.25
N ALA A 38 8.28 1.69 -11.36
CA ALA A 38 6.98 2.15 -10.93
C ALA A 38 6.18 2.68 -12.12
N PRO A 39 4.91 2.31 -12.27
CA PRO A 39 4.03 2.81 -13.32
C PRO A 39 4.03 4.34 -13.37
N HIS A 40 4.02 4.86 -14.59
CA HIS A 40 4.00 6.30 -14.79
C HIS A 40 2.64 6.89 -14.41
N PHE A 41 2.67 8.02 -13.72
CA PHE A 41 1.49 8.84 -13.52
C PHE A 41 1.82 10.34 -13.61
N GLU A 42 0.81 11.10 -13.99
CA GLU A 42 0.76 12.55 -13.89
C GLU A 42 -0.67 12.90 -13.48
N LEU A 43 -0.86 13.27 -12.23
CA LEU A 43 -2.16 13.48 -11.62
C LEU A 43 -2.19 14.81 -10.86
N PRO A 44 -3.40 15.40 -10.70
CA PRO A 44 -3.56 16.61 -9.90
C PRO A 44 -3.26 16.35 -8.43
N LEU A 45 -2.73 17.35 -7.76
CA LEU A 45 -2.62 17.34 -6.30
C LEU A 45 -4.01 17.41 -5.65
N LEU A 46 -4.16 16.75 -4.52
CA LEU A 46 -5.42 16.75 -3.75
C LEU A 46 -5.80 18.17 -3.31
N ALA A 47 -4.87 18.91 -2.73
CA ALA A 47 -5.09 20.27 -2.21
C ALA A 47 -4.95 21.39 -3.26
N ALA A 48 -4.39 21.10 -4.44
CA ALA A 48 -4.14 22.08 -5.50
C ALA A 48 -4.45 21.47 -6.87
N PRO A 49 -5.74 21.41 -7.27
CA PRO A 49 -6.17 20.70 -8.48
C PRO A 49 -5.64 21.28 -9.80
N ASP A 50 -5.17 22.50 -9.76
CA ASP A 50 -4.49 23.21 -10.87
C ASP A 50 -3.01 22.81 -11.03
N LYS A 51 -2.45 22.10 -10.06
CA LYS A 51 -1.07 21.61 -10.09
C LYS A 51 -1.04 20.10 -10.27
N THR A 52 -0.23 19.62 -11.19
CA THR A 52 0.03 18.20 -11.40
C THR A 52 1.30 17.77 -10.70
N PHE A 53 1.38 16.48 -10.39
CA PHE A 53 2.52 15.83 -9.77
C PHE A 53 2.83 14.53 -10.52
N SER A 54 4.09 14.27 -10.78
CA SER A 54 4.57 13.08 -11.47
C SER A 54 5.62 12.35 -10.62
N GLN A 55 5.64 11.02 -10.67
CA GLN A 55 6.71 10.25 -10.03
C GLN A 55 8.10 10.54 -10.63
N LYS A 56 8.18 11.12 -11.84
CA LYS A 56 9.45 11.55 -12.43
C LYS A 56 10.14 12.64 -11.62
N ASP A 57 9.37 13.44 -10.88
CA ASP A 57 9.88 14.50 -9.99
C ASP A 57 10.62 13.92 -8.78
N LEU A 58 10.51 12.60 -8.56
CA LEU A 58 11.09 11.88 -7.44
C LEU A 58 12.33 11.05 -7.82
N LEU A 59 12.73 11.05 -9.09
CA LEU A 59 13.96 10.37 -9.51
C LEU A 59 15.18 10.91 -8.74
N GLY A 60 16.07 10.01 -8.35
CA GLY A 60 17.23 10.32 -7.51
C GLY A 60 16.95 10.27 -6.00
N LYS A 61 15.72 10.03 -5.57
CA LYS A 61 15.33 9.91 -4.16
C LYS A 61 14.69 8.56 -3.90
N VAL A 62 14.93 8.01 -2.70
CA VAL A 62 14.11 6.92 -2.16
C VAL A 62 12.84 7.53 -1.61
N TRP A 63 11.68 6.96 -1.90
CA TRP A 63 10.40 7.49 -1.46
C TRP A 63 9.37 6.40 -1.19
N ILE A 64 8.34 6.76 -0.45
CA ILE A 64 7.22 5.89 -0.12
C ILE A 64 5.95 6.41 -0.79
N LEU A 65 5.21 5.51 -1.44
CA LEU A 65 3.84 5.76 -1.89
C LEU A 65 2.89 4.97 -1.00
N ASN A 66 2.00 5.67 -0.31
CA ASN A 66 0.91 5.06 0.45
C ASN A 66 -0.41 5.32 -0.27
N VAL A 67 -1.13 4.25 -0.60
CA VAL A 67 -2.44 4.31 -1.26
C VAL A 67 -3.52 4.26 -0.20
N TRP A 68 -4.35 5.28 -0.16
CA TRP A 68 -5.32 5.50 0.92
C TRP A 68 -6.64 6.10 0.42
N ALA A 69 -7.65 6.10 1.28
CA ALA A 69 -8.92 6.80 1.02
C ALA A 69 -9.59 7.22 2.32
N SER A 70 -10.42 8.26 2.26
CA SER A 70 -11.17 8.77 3.43
C SER A 70 -12.18 7.74 3.97
N TRP A 71 -12.75 6.93 3.11
CA TRP A 71 -13.71 5.86 3.47
C TRP A 71 -13.05 4.58 4.02
N CYS A 72 -11.72 4.53 4.08
CA CYS A 72 -10.96 3.35 4.48
C CYS A 72 -10.70 3.32 5.99
N ALA A 73 -11.35 2.42 6.73
CA ALA A 73 -11.16 2.28 8.16
C ALA A 73 -9.72 1.83 8.53
N ALA A 74 -9.15 0.86 7.80
CA ALA A 74 -7.80 0.37 8.04
C ALA A 74 -6.71 1.43 7.75
N CYS A 75 -6.99 2.39 6.85
CA CYS A 75 -6.08 3.53 6.61
C CYS A 75 -6.01 4.44 7.84
N ARG A 76 -7.12 4.59 8.58
CA ARG A 76 -7.13 5.33 9.84
C ARG A 76 -6.30 4.63 10.92
N ASP A 77 -6.31 3.29 10.93
CA ASP A 77 -5.57 2.52 11.93
C ASP A 77 -4.05 2.61 11.71
N GLU A 78 -3.57 2.71 10.46
CA GLU A 78 -2.13 2.89 10.16
C GLU A 78 -1.66 4.35 10.24
N HIS A 79 -2.58 5.31 10.21
CA HIS A 79 -2.26 6.74 10.09
C HIS A 79 -1.28 7.28 11.15
N PRO A 80 -1.37 6.90 12.45
CA PRO A 80 -0.38 7.30 13.44
C PRO A 80 1.03 6.82 13.09
N VAL A 81 1.18 5.60 12.56
CA VAL A 81 2.47 5.02 12.17
C VAL A 81 3.09 5.78 10.99
N LEU A 82 2.25 6.16 10.01
CA LEU A 82 2.70 6.99 8.88
C LEU A 82 3.08 8.41 9.35
N SER A 83 2.36 8.97 10.32
CA SER A 83 2.67 10.26 10.90
C SER A 83 4.03 10.24 11.64
N ASP A 84 4.31 9.20 12.39
CA ASP A 84 5.62 9.00 13.05
C ASP A 84 6.74 8.87 12.01
N LEU A 85 6.50 8.12 10.92
CA LEU A 85 7.46 8.00 9.82
C LEU A 85 7.73 9.34 9.15
N ALA A 86 6.70 10.09 8.81
CA ALA A 86 6.82 11.42 8.19
C ALA A 86 7.58 12.40 9.11
N ASN A 87 7.27 12.40 10.41
CA ASN A 87 7.95 13.24 11.41
C ASN A 87 9.44 12.89 11.56
N SER A 88 9.81 11.63 11.34
CA SER A 88 11.22 11.19 11.40
C SER A 88 12.07 11.75 10.26
N ARG A 89 11.46 12.16 9.14
CA ARG A 89 12.11 12.70 7.93
C ARG A 89 13.19 11.82 7.32
N ILE A 90 13.16 10.52 7.60
CA ILE A 90 14.13 9.55 7.03
C ILE A 90 13.86 9.24 5.57
N VAL A 91 12.61 9.43 5.13
CA VAL A 91 12.16 9.18 3.76
C VAL A 91 10.89 10.02 3.48
N PRO A 92 10.77 10.64 2.31
CA PRO A 92 9.55 11.34 1.94
C PRO A 92 8.40 10.35 1.72
N VAL A 93 7.19 10.73 2.16
CA VAL A 93 5.97 9.93 2.06
C VAL A 93 4.94 10.67 1.20
N TYR A 94 4.47 10.02 0.15
CA TYR A 94 3.45 10.55 -0.75
C TYR A 94 2.18 9.74 -0.64
N GLY A 95 1.03 10.42 -0.60
CA GLY A 95 -0.28 9.79 -0.55
C GLY A 95 -0.93 9.70 -1.92
N LEU A 96 -1.31 8.51 -2.39
CA LEU A 96 -2.20 8.33 -3.52
C LEU A 96 -3.63 8.16 -3.00
N ASN A 97 -4.42 9.21 -3.12
CA ASN A 97 -5.82 9.17 -2.69
C ASN A 97 -6.66 8.48 -3.77
N TYR A 98 -7.13 7.27 -3.45
CA TYR A 98 -7.68 6.30 -4.40
C TYR A 98 -9.20 6.24 -4.36
N LYS A 99 -9.84 6.49 -5.51
CA LYS A 99 -11.32 6.36 -5.68
C LYS A 99 -12.10 7.05 -4.58
N ASP A 100 -11.77 8.31 -4.33
CA ASP A 100 -12.32 9.09 -3.23
C ASP A 100 -12.97 10.38 -3.75
N LYS A 101 -13.70 11.06 -2.86
CA LYS A 101 -14.17 12.41 -3.13
C LYS A 101 -13.17 13.41 -2.54
N ARG A 102 -12.79 14.39 -3.35
CA ARG A 102 -11.77 15.38 -2.99
C ARG A 102 -12.07 16.06 -1.65
N ASP A 103 -13.28 16.52 -1.47
CA ASP A 103 -13.69 17.23 -0.26
C ASP A 103 -13.67 16.34 0.98
N GLU A 104 -14.07 15.06 0.84
CA GLU A 104 -14.02 14.07 1.92
C GLU A 104 -12.56 13.74 2.29
N ALA A 105 -11.68 13.58 1.30
CA ALA A 105 -10.26 13.34 1.51
C ALA A 105 -9.57 14.52 2.21
N ILE A 106 -9.83 15.76 1.77
CA ILE A 106 -9.29 16.97 2.41
C ILE A 106 -9.80 17.09 3.85
N ALA A 107 -11.10 16.88 4.08
CA ALA A 107 -11.68 16.94 5.43
C ALA A 107 -11.09 15.87 6.35
N TRP A 108 -10.79 14.68 5.80
CA TRP A 108 -10.16 13.58 6.53
C TRP A 108 -8.74 13.95 6.96
N LEU A 109 -7.88 14.45 6.04
CA LEU A 109 -6.52 14.90 6.37
C LEU A 109 -6.54 16.07 7.38
N LYS A 110 -7.48 17.01 7.26
CA LYS A 110 -7.64 18.09 8.22
C LYS A 110 -8.00 17.58 9.62
N ARG A 111 -8.78 16.51 9.70
CA ARG A 111 -9.23 15.93 10.98
C ARG A 111 -8.15 15.10 11.68
N TYR A 112 -7.41 14.30 10.92
CA TYR A 112 -6.47 13.31 11.48
C TYR A 112 -5.01 13.71 11.35
N GLY A 113 -4.69 14.80 10.64
CA GLY A 113 -3.36 15.24 10.26
C GLY A 113 -3.00 14.82 8.84
N ASP A 114 -1.99 15.47 8.27
CA ASP A 114 -1.48 15.14 6.93
C ASP A 114 -0.03 14.66 7.06
N PRO A 115 0.24 13.35 6.90
CA PRO A 115 1.59 12.79 7.00
C PRO A 115 2.33 12.85 5.65
N TYR A 116 1.71 13.35 4.58
CA TYR A 116 2.24 13.27 3.24
C TYR A 116 2.97 14.57 2.85
N ASP A 117 4.13 14.43 2.20
CA ASP A 117 4.80 15.56 1.53
C ASP A 117 3.94 16.13 0.40
N ALA A 118 3.16 15.26 -0.25
CA ALA A 118 2.08 15.64 -1.15
C ALA A 118 1.06 14.50 -1.26
N SER A 119 -0.22 14.87 -1.40
CA SER A 119 -1.31 13.94 -1.72
C SER A 119 -1.74 14.12 -3.17
N ILE A 120 -1.74 13.02 -3.91
CA ILE A 120 -2.05 12.89 -5.34
C ILE A 120 -3.46 12.33 -5.45
N PHE A 121 -4.29 12.91 -6.32
CA PHE A 121 -5.71 12.57 -6.41
C PHE A 121 -6.00 11.66 -7.60
N ASP A 122 -6.20 10.38 -7.33
CA ASP A 122 -6.54 9.32 -8.29
C ASP A 122 -8.05 9.01 -8.21
N ALA A 123 -8.86 9.96 -8.70
CA ALA A 123 -10.32 9.92 -8.56
C ALA A 123 -10.96 8.69 -9.21
N ASP A 124 -10.49 8.28 -10.37
CA ASP A 124 -10.99 7.12 -11.12
C ASP A 124 -10.26 5.81 -10.76
N GLY A 125 -9.14 5.90 -10.01
CA GLY A 125 -8.37 4.77 -9.53
C GLY A 125 -7.51 4.11 -10.60
N ARG A 126 -7.23 4.78 -11.73
CA ARG A 126 -6.43 4.20 -12.82
C ARG A 126 -4.99 3.97 -12.41
N VAL A 127 -4.38 4.93 -11.74
CA VAL A 127 -3.01 4.78 -11.24
C VAL A 127 -2.94 3.65 -10.21
N GLY A 128 -3.90 3.57 -9.29
CA GLY A 128 -3.98 2.44 -8.37
C GLY A 128 -4.07 1.08 -9.09
N ILE A 129 -4.83 0.98 -10.19
CA ILE A 129 -4.91 -0.23 -11.01
C ILE A 129 -3.55 -0.55 -11.64
N ASP A 130 -2.86 0.44 -12.20
CA ASP A 130 -1.53 0.26 -12.81
C ASP A 130 -0.48 -0.21 -11.78
N TYR A 131 -0.58 0.26 -10.53
CA TYR A 131 0.23 -0.21 -9.39
C TYR A 131 -0.23 -1.58 -8.86
N GLY A 132 -1.28 -2.16 -9.42
CA GLY A 132 -1.83 -3.44 -8.98
C GLY A 132 -2.41 -3.37 -7.57
N VAL A 133 -3.08 -2.27 -7.23
CA VAL A 133 -3.76 -2.09 -5.95
C VAL A 133 -4.97 -3.02 -5.89
N TYR A 134 -4.99 -3.90 -4.90
CA TYR A 134 -6.13 -4.79 -4.63
C TYR A 134 -7.17 -4.14 -3.71
N GLY A 135 -6.70 -3.24 -2.86
CA GLY A 135 -7.52 -2.52 -1.90
C GLY A 135 -6.66 -1.53 -1.12
N VAL A 136 -7.28 -0.72 -0.28
CA VAL A 136 -6.57 0.24 0.57
C VAL A 136 -6.61 -0.19 2.05
N PRO A 137 -5.52 0.03 2.80
CA PRO A 137 -4.29 0.69 2.39
C PRO A 137 -3.29 -0.27 1.73
N GLU A 138 -2.43 0.27 0.87
CA GLU A 138 -1.23 -0.38 0.36
C GLU A 138 -0.05 0.60 0.39
N THR A 139 1.17 0.10 0.63
CA THR A 139 2.36 0.94 0.74
C THR A 139 3.48 0.37 -0.11
N TYR A 140 4.14 1.23 -0.88
CA TYR A 140 5.26 0.90 -1.75
C TYR A 140 6.50 1.65 -1.31
N VAL A 141 7.66 0.97 -1.31
CA VAL A 141 8.98 1.60 -1.20
C VAL A 141 9.62 1.58 -2.58
N ILE A 142 10.03 2.75 -3.05
CA ILE A 142 10.54 2.97 -4.40
C ILE A 142 11.94 3.59 -4.28
N ASP A 143 12.89 3.07 -5.05
CA ASP A 143 14.28 3.50 -5.01
C ASP A 143 14.55 4.76 -5.86
N LYS A 144 15.82 5.20 -5.87
CA LYS A 144 16.30 6.37 -6.61
C LYS A 144 16.14 6.26 -8.12
N GLN A 145 16.07 5.02 -8.65
CA GLN A 145 15.86 4.73 -10.07
C GLN A 145 14.36 4.63 -10.42
N GLY A 146 13.47 4.81 -9.44
CA GLY A 146 12.03 4.67 -9.62
C GLY A 146 11.57 3.21 -9.67
N VAL A 147 12.36 2.25 -9.15
CA VAL A 147 12.01 0.83 -9.12
C VAL A 147 11.33 0.47 -7.80
N ILE A 148 10.22 -0.27 -7.87
CA ILE A 148 9.51 -0.77 -6.69
C ILE A 148 10.36 -1.85 -6.02
N ARG A 149 10.75 -1.63 -4.77
CA ARG A 149 11.57 -2.57 -3.99
C ARG A 149 10.77 -3.33 -2.94
N TYR A 150 9.66 -2.77 -2.50
CA TYR A 150 8.77 -3.41 -1.52
C TYR A 150 7.33 -3.00 -1.74
N LYS A 151 6.41 -3.92 -1.48
CA LYS A 151 4.96 -3.67 -1.44
C LYS A 151 4.38 -4.28 -0.18
N ARG A 152 3.66 -3.48 0.59
CA ARG A 152 2.81 -3.95 1.70
C ARG A 152 1.35 -3.88 1.30
N ILE A 153 0.64 -4.99 1.41
CA ILE A 153 -0.82 -5.06 1.26
C ILE A 153 -1.43 -5.04 2.66
N GLY A 154 -2.34 -4.10 2.89
CA GLY A 154 -2.91 -3.83 4.22
C GLY A 154 -2.06 -2.87 5.07
N PRO A 155 -2.49 -2.58 6.31
CA PRO A 155 -1.93 -1.51 7.11
C PRO A 155 -0.46 -1.75 7.48
N VAL A 156 0.30 -0.65 7.51
CA VAL A 156 1.65 -0.61 8.06
C VAL A 156 1.55 -0.58 9.58
N THR A 157 2.06 -1.61 10.22
CA THR A 157 2.18 -1.68 11.68
C THR A 157 3.53 -1.17 12.15
N PRO A 158 3.70 -0.79 13.44
CA PRO A 158 5.01 -0.42 13.99
C PRO A 158 6.08 -1.49 13.77
N ALA A 159 5.71 -2.77 13.85
CA ALA A 159 6.62 -3.89 13.59
C ALA A 159 7.09 -3.90 12.13
N ILE A 160 6.17 -3.80 11.16
CA ILE A 160 6.50 -3.75 9.72
C ILE A 160 7.36 -2.52 9.41
N LEU A 161 7.03 -1.37 9.97
CA LEU A 161 7.83 -0.16 9.79
C LEU A 161 9.27 -0.39 10.25
N LYS A 162 9.45 -0.89 11.48
CA LYS A 162 10.76 -1.08 12.12
C LYS A 162 11.58 -2.22 11.47
N GLU A 163 10.94 -3.33 11.13
CA GLU A 163 11.64 -4.56 10.71
C GLU A 163 11.84 -4.65 9.19
N LYS A 164 11.01 -3.97 8.40
CA LYS A 164 11.04 -4.06 6.93
C LYS A 164 11.32 -2.73 6.26
N ILE A 165 10.51 -1.70 6.53
CA ILE A 165 10.56 -0.45 5.76
C ILE A 165 11.81 0.36 6.11
N VAL A 166 12.07 0.63 7.39
CA VAL A 166 13.20 1.46 7.81
C VAL A 166 14.55 0.87 7.40
N PRO A 167 14.84 -0.43 7.60
CA PRO A 167 16.09 -1.03 7.16
C PRO A 167 16.26 -0.98 5.63
N LEU A 168 15.19 -1.24 4.87
CA LEU A 168 15.22 -1.19 3.41
C LEU A 168 15.50 0.24 2.92
N VAL A 169 14.83 1.25 3.46
CA VAL A 169 15.08 2.67 3.13
C VAL A 169 16.53 3.04 3.41
N ALA A 170 17.07 2.63 4.56
CA ALA A 170 18.47 2.88 4.91
C ALA A 170 19.45 2.20 3.96
N GLU A 171 19.15 0.99 3.48
CA GLU A 171 19.94 0.29 2.47
C GLU A 171 19.91 1.01 1.12
N LEU A 172 18.71 1.36 0.63
CA LEU A 172 18.52 2.02 -0.67
C LEU A 172 19.13 3.44 -0.71
N ASN A 173 19.15 4.13 0.42
CA ASN A 173 19.82 5.44 0.50
C ASN A 173 21.34 5.38 0.41
N ARG A 174 21.96 4.21 0.76
CA ARG A 174 23.42 4.01 0.64
C ARG A 174 23.89 3.62 -0.77
N GLN A 175 22.97 3.13 -1.60
CA GLN A 175 23.20 2.86 -3.02
C GLN A 175 23.15 4.17 -3.85
#